data_c4850d63378d111f579519e946b4cc71
#
_entry.id   c4850d63378d111f579519e946b4cc71
#
_cell.length_a   1.000
_cell.length_b   1.000
_cell.length_c   1.000
_cell.angle_alpha   90.00
_cell.angle_beta   90.00
_cell.angle_gamma   90.00
#
_symmetry.space_group_name_H-M   'P 1'
#
loop_
_entity.id
_entity.type
_entity.pdbx_description
1 polymer ?
#
loop_
_entity_poly.entity_id
_entity_poly.type
_entity_poly.pdbx_seq_one_letter_code
_entity_poly.pdbx_strand_id
1 'polypeptide(L)'
;MLRPQLLLVVFGLAAAAAAQLPVLAPTASTTINVDATFGHLAYSAITIPAGVSVRFTGHYPVRIAVSGDVRVDGELSVAAVPSPTVVESGPGAVTTGAGTLGSYMWSPGYWDWSSFPNQVWVPGYYFGTPADDGHHATWYGTAVPFDLAGGSPGGTVYYQAYWGMYEQQLGGYYLGGGGGGTLVIEAARRIDVFGVINADGVTLTYSTAGDGSGGSILLRGLLGCNVAAGAMVTAWPEGIVRLDAYDTPPQIAGTVLPLPTTVRYPDLTETVPPAVGSTWQLRVAAPRGDVVFLAASFQPGSGTNQYGTFGIDLGNAITFAVVTMPTSGHDPLATFDLPVPNVPQLAGLSLWVQGLDWFTSQSPRYTQTIATTVR
;
A
#
# COMPACT_ATOMS: atom_id res chain seq x y z
N MET A 1 50.82 -27.41 26.71
CA MET A 1 50.25 -26.04 26.76
C MET A 1 50.34 -25.44 25.36
N LEU A 2 49.30 -25.54 24.55
CA LEU A 2 49.21 -24.90 23.24
C LEU A 2 48.43 -23.60 23.40
N ARG A 3 49.04 -22.48 23.02
CA ARG A 3 48.38 -21.16 22.94
C ARG A 3 47.62 -21.09 21.64
N PRO A 4 46.33 -20.76 21.61
CA PRO A 4 45.64 -20.44 20.40
C PRO A 4 46.08 -19.07 19.88
N GLN A 5 46.69 -19.00 18.69
CA GLN A 5 46.91 -17.74 17.99
C GLN A 5 45.58 -17.27 17.42
N LEU A 6 45.10 -16.15 17.90
CA LEU A 6 43.94 -15.43 17.39
C LEU A 6 44.30 -14.84 16.01
N LEU A 7 43.81 -15.45 14.95
CA LEU A 7 43.99 -14.94 13.58
C LEU A 7 43.00 -13.76 13.39
N LEU A 8 43.52 -12.54 13.54
CA LEU A 8 42.75 -11.30 13.26
C LEU A 8 42.68 -11.12 11.74
N VAL A 9 41.59 -11.57 11.12
CA VAL A 9 41.32 -11.26 9.70
C VAL A 9 40.80 -9.83 9.64
N VAL A 10 41.66 -8.89 9.31
CA VAL A 10 41.29 -7.52 8.97
C VAL A 10 40.67 -7.53 7.57
N PHE A 11 39.34 -7.55 7.50
CA PHE A 11 38.64 -7.22 6.25
C PHE A 11 38.88 -5.73 5.96
N GLY A 12 39.75 -5.47 5.04
CA GLY A 12 39.86 -4.15 4.41
C GLY A 12 38.56 -3.86 3.65
N LEU A 13 37.61 -3.18 4.27
CA LEU A 13 36.54 -2.52 3.58
C LEU A 13 37.16 -1.47 2.67
N ALA A 14 37.34 -1.80 1.38
CA ALA A 14 37.48 -0.79 0.36
C ALA A 14 36.20 0.07 0.45
N ALA A 15 36.33 1.29 0.94
CA ALA A 15 35.31 2.30 0.86
C ALA A 15 35.09 2.57 -0.63
N ALA A 16 34.19 1.83 -1.27
CA ALA A 16 33.59 2.24 -2.53
C ALA A 16 33.03 3.62 -2.25
N ALA A 17 33.49 4.64 -2.95
CA ALA A 17 32.93 5.99 -2.89
C ALA A 17 31.43 5.82 -3.15
N ALA A 18 30.62 5.91 -2.09
CA ALA A 18 29.18 5.78 -2.19
C ALA A 18 28.73 6.93 -3.11
N ALA A 19 28.31 6.59 -4.32
CA ALA A 19 27.77 7.56 -5.24
C ALA A 19 26.65 8.30 -4.49
N GLN A 20 26.79 9.60 -4.34
CA GLN A 20 25.80 10.39 -3.61
C GLN A 20 24.47 10.28 -4.36
N LEU A 21 23.43 9.76 -3.70
CA LEU A 21 22.11 9.62 -4.30
C LEU A 21 21.62 11.01 -4.75
N PRO A 22 20.95 11.11 -5.91
CA PRO A 22 20.42 12.36 -6.39
C PRO A 22 19.32 12.89 -5.46
N VAL A 23 19.06 14.19 -5.52
CA VAL A 23 17.89 14.83 -4.92
C VAL A 23 16.80 14.92 -6.00
N LEU A 24 15.56 14.57 -5.67
CA LEU A 24 14.41 14.85 -6.52
C LEU A 24 13.82 16.23 -6.11
N ALA A 25 14.20 17.28 -6.81
CA ALA A 25 13.73 18.64 -6.55
C ALA A 25 13.43 19.36 -7.90
N PRO A 26 12.35 18.97 -8.59
CA PRO A 26 12.01 19.57 -9.88
C PRO A 26 11.57 21.03 -9.71
N THR A 27 11.94 21.88 -10.65
CA THR A 27 11.52 23.29 -10.71
C THR A 27 10.30 23.51 -11.61
N ALA A 28 9.91 22.50 -12.37
CA ALA A 28 8.73 22.48 -13.23
C ALA A 28 8.10 21.09 -13.22
N SER A 29 6.81 21.03 -13.56
CA SER A 29 6.10 19.76 -13.65
C SER A 29 6.78 18.81 -14.64
N THR A 30 6.91 17.54 -14.24
CA THR A 30 7.65 16.53 -14.98
C THR A 30 7.00 15.15 -14.91
N THR A 31 7.29 14.32 -15.91
CA THR A 31 6.88 12.92 -15.94
C THR A 31 8.13 12.03 -15.89
N ILE A 32 8.09 11.02 -15.04
CA ILE A 32 9.16 10.05 -14.84
C ILE A 32 8.63 8.67 -15.24
N ASN A 33 9.19 8.09 -16.31
CA ASN A 33 8.90 6.68 -16.66
C ASN A 33 9.79 5.77 -15.83
N VAL A 34 9.18 4.81 -15.12
CA VAL A 34 9.86 3.92 -14.19
C VAL A 34 10.25 2.56 -14.77
N ASP A 35 9.95 2.30 -16.04
CA ASP A 35 10.20 0.98 -16.64
C ASP A 35 11.68 0.62 -16.69
N ALA A 36 12.55 1.60 -16.94
CA ALA A 36 13.99 1.39 -17.00
C ALA A 36 14.61 0.97 -15.65
N THR A 37 13.92 1.26 -14.55
CA THR A 37 14.35 0.91 -13.20
C THR A 37 13.50 -0.19 -12.56
N PHE A 38 12.59 -0.80 -13.32
CA PHE A 38 11.61 -1.75 -12.80
C PHE A 38 10.82 -1.20 -11.59
N GLY A 39 10.53 0.10 -11.62
CA GLY A 39 9.82 0.80 -10.55
C GLY A 39 10.69 1.21 -9.34
N HIS A 40 11.96 0.82 -9.26
CA HIS A 40 12.82 1.11 -8.12
C HIS A 40 13.61 2.41 -8.33
N LEU A 41 13.39 3.37 -7.43
CA LEU A 41 14.06 4.67 -7.43
C LEU A 41 14.72 4.91 -6.07
N ALA A 42 15.84 5.63 -6.06
CA ALA A 42 16.53 5.99 -4.83
C ALA A 42 16.99 7.45 -4.88
N TYR A 43 16.71 8.18 -3.80
CA TYR A 43 17.07 9.59 -3.66
C TYR A 43 17.68 9.88 -2.29
N SER A 44 18.50 10.93 -2.20
CA SER A 44 18.97 11.43 -0.91
C SER A 44 17.90 12.28 -0.21
N ALA A 45 17.06 12.98 -0.96
CA ALA A 45 15.92 13.74 -0.47
C ALA A 45 14.89 13.93 -1.60
N ILE A 46 13.63 14.22 -1.23
CA ILE A 46 12.58 14.62 -2.16
C ILE A 46 11.99 15.94 -1.69
N THR A 47 11.90 16.92 -2.61
CA THR A 47 11.21 18.18 -2.37
C THR A 47 10.42 18.55 -3.61
N ILE A 48 9.09 18.48 -3.53
CA ILE A 48 8.19 18.87 -4.62
C ILE A 48 7.59 20.22 -4.28
N PRO A 49 8.02 21.31 -4.92
CA PRO A 49 7.53 22.65 -4.62
C PRO A 49 6.04 22.82 -4.95
N ALA A 50 5.39 23.76 -4.29
CA ALA A 50 4.01 24.14 -4.59
C ALA A 50 3.85 24.55 -6.08
N GLY A 51 2.79 24.07 -6.72
CA GLY A 51 2.52 24.30 -8.15
C GLY A 51 3.32 23.40 -9.11
N VAL A 52 4.18 22.52 -8.60
CA VAL A 52 4.91 21.54 -9.40
C VAL A 52 4.25 20.17 -9.22
N SER A 53 4.02 19.45 -10.33
CA SER A 53 3.53 18.08 -10.34
C SER A 53 4.61 17.12 -10.85
N VAL A 54 4.85 16.06 -10.11
CA VAL A 54 5.67 14.91 -10.54
C VAL A 54 4.76 13.73 -10.78
N ARG A 55 4.67 13.30 -12.03
CA ARG A 55 3.90 12.15 -12.43
C ARG A 55 4.82 10.97 -12.74
N PHE A 56 4.50 9.82 -12.19
CA PHE A 56 5.14 8.56 -12.58
C PHE A 56 4.29 7.81 -13.60
N THR A 57 4.95 7.19 -14.58
CA THR A 57 4.33 6.35 -15.62
C THR A 57 5.14 5.08 -15.82
N GLY A 58 4.54 4.07 -16.42
CA GLY A 58 5.18 2.79 -16.72
C GLY A 58 4.35 1.61 -16.20
N HIS A 59 4.91 0.40 -16.28
CA HIS A 59 4.21 -0.84 -15.95
C HIS A 59 4.46 -1.32 -14.51
N TYR A 60 5.54 -0.86 -13.88
CA TYR A 60 5.96 -1.37 -12.56
C TYR A 60 5.47 -0.49 -11.41
N PRO A 61 5.15 -1.09 -10.24
CA PRO A 61 4.89 -0.34 -9.02
C PRO A 61 6.03 0.62 -8.69
N VAL A 62 5.71 1.85 -8.35
CA VAL A 62 6.72 2.87 -7.99
C VAL A 62 7.15 2.67 -6.54
N ARG A 63 8.43 2.33 -6.34
CA ARG A 63 9.07 2.15 -5.03
C ARG A 63 10.23 3.10 -4.89
N ILE A 64 10.15 4.01 -3.94
CA ILE A 64 11.12 5.08 -3.75
C ILE A 64 11.76 4.95 -2.37
N ALA A 65 13.07 4.67 -2.35
CA ALA A 65 13.86 4.72 -1.13
C ALA A 65 14.50 6.12 -0.99
N VAL A 66 14.35 6.74 0.17
CA VAL A 66 14.89 8.09 0.44
C VAL A 66 15.74 8.05 1.69
N SER A 67 17.04 8.38 1.59
CA SER A 67 17.94 8.38 2.74
C SER A 67 17.77 9.60 3.68
N GLY A 68 17.04 10.61 3.23
CA GLY A 68 16.74 11.84 3.97
C GLY A 68 15.25 12.09 4.15
N ASP A 69 14.87 13.35 4.06
CA ASP A 69 13.51 13.81 4.21
C ASP A 69 12.76 13.84 2.88
N VAL A 70 11.42 13.67 2.96
CA VAL A 70 10.49 13.85 1.85
C VAL A 70 9.55 14.99 2.21
N ARG A 71 9.47 15.98 1.33
CA ARG A 71 8.54 17.09 1.44
C ARG A 71 7.77 17.26 0.14
N VAL A 72 6.44 17.24 0.22
CA VAL A 72 5.53 17.41 -0.92
C VAL A 72 4.64 18.61 -0.65
N ASP A 73 4.98 19.77 -1.21
CA ASP A 73 4.12 20.97 -1.22
C ASP A 73 3.27 21.05 -2.50
N GLY A 74 3.72 20.41 -3.59
CA GLY A 74 3.04 20.28 -4.87
C GLY A 74 2.28 18.98 -5.00
N GLU A 75 2.41 18.31 -6.16
CA GLU A 75 1.72 17.04 -6.42
C GLU A 75 2.72 15.93 -6.78
N LEU A 76 2.46 14.74 -6.25
CA LEU A 76 3.14 13.51 -6.62
C LEU A 76 2.09 12.46 -7.01
N SER A 77 2.11 11.99 -8.27
CA SER A 77 1.00 11.23 -8.83
C SER A 77 1.44 9.93 -9.51
N VAL A 78 0.71 8.88 -9.19
CA VAL A 78 0.65 7.59 -9.91
C VAL A 78 -0.78 7.28 -10.37
N ALA A 79 -1.65 8.27 -10.39
CA ALA A 79 -3.04 8.12 -10.79
C ALA A 79 -3.18 7.69 -12.24
N ALA A 80 -4.29 7.04 -12.56
CA ALA A 80 -4.71 6.80 -13.95
C ALA A 80 -4.99 8.12 -14.68
N VAL A 81 -4.91 8.11 -16.02
CA VAL A 81 -5.21 9.30 -16.83
C VAL A 81 -6.51 9.08 -17.57
N PRO A 82 -7.48 9.99 -17.43
CA PRO A 82 -8.63 9.99 -18.30
C PRO A 82 -8.17 10.31 -19.73
N SER A 83 -8.44 9.39 -20.66
CA SER A 83 -8.19 9.59 -22.08
C SER A 83 -9.40 9.12 -22.87
N PRO A 84 -9.85 9.86 -23.87
CA PRO A 84 -11.00 9.48 -24.68
C PRO A 84 -10.70 8.29 -25.63
N THR A 85 -9.47 7.97 -25.87
CA THR A 85 -9.05 6.98 -26.88
C THR A 85 -8.24 5.81 -26.35
N VAL A 86 -7.63 5.95 -25.18
CA VAL A 86 -6.78 4.94 -24.56
C VAL A 86 -7.00 4.96 -23.04
N VAL A 87 -7.18 3.79 -22.46
CA VAL A 87 -7.24 3.65 -21.01
C VAL A 87 -5.80 3.57 -20.50
N GLU A 88 -5.33 4.64 -19.90
CA GLU A 88 -4.02 4.66 -19.25
C GLU A 88 -4.18 4.45 -17.74
N SER A 89 -3.87 3.23 -17.30
CA SER A 89 -3.77 2.93 -15.88
C SER A 89 -2.48 3.48 -15.27
N GLY A 90 -2.48 3.72 -13.97
CA GLY A 90 -1.29 4.14 -13.24
C GLY A 90 -0.22 3.04 -13.19
N PRO A 91 1.04 3.36 -12.89
CA PRO A 91 2.15 2.40 -12.82
C PRO A 91 1.90 1.33 -11.75
N GLY A 92 2.11 0.07 -12.12
CA GLY A 92 1.83 -1.08 -11.25
C GLY A 92 0.35 -1.42 -11.09
N ALA A 93 -0.55 -0.82 -11.89
CA ALA A 93 -1.94 -1.26 -11.96
C ALA A 93 -2.03 -2.72 -12.41
N VAL A 94 -3.03 -3.42 -11.91
CA VAL A 94 -3.20 -4.86 -12.14
C VAL A 94 -4.45 -5.12 -12.96
N THR A 95 -4.46 -6.22 -13.72
CA THR A 95 -5.64 -6.67 -14.48
C THR A 95 -6.53 -7.60 -13.66
N THR A 96 -6.03 -8.13 -12.55
CA THR A 96 -6.81 -8.94 -11.62
C THR A 96 -7.86 -8.07 -10.96
N GLY A 97 -9.14 -8.45 -11.08
CA GLY A 97 -10.26 -7.64 -10.62
C GLY A 97 -10.73 -6.60 -11.64
N ALA A 98 -10.23 -6.64 -12.90
CA ALA A 98 -10.77 -5.82 -13.97
C ALA A 98 -12.28 -6.08 -14.15
N GLY A 99 -13.04 -5.01 -14.35
CA GLY A 99 -14.46 -5.08 -14.58
C GLY A 99 -14.79 -5.90 -15.85
N THR A 100 -15.93 -6.57 -15.84
CA THR A 100 -16.39 -7.37 -16.97
C THR A 100 -16.88 -6.48 -18.13
N LEU A 101 -16.84 -7.01 -19.33
CA LEU A 101 -17.41 -6.34 -20.50
C LEU A 101 -18.92 -6.19 -20.34
N GLY A 102 -19.42 -4.98 -20.51
CA GLY A 102 -20.82 -4.69 -20.63
C GLY A 102 -21.27 -4.63 -22.10
N SER A 103 -22.57 -4.78 -22.33
CA SER A 103 -23.17 -4.55 -23.64
C SER A 103 -24.38 -3.67 -23.50
N TYR A 104 -24.57 -2.80 -24.47
CA TYR A 104 -25.65 -1.83 -24.43
C TYR A 104 -26.31 -1.70 -25.79
N MET A 105 -27.63 -1.80 -25.81
CA MET A 105 -28.41 -1.64 -27.03
C MET A 105 -29.45 -0.53 -26.83
N TRP A 106 -29.43 0.44 -27.70
CA TRP A 106 -30.37 1.54 -27.69
C TRP A 106 -31.07 1.63 -29.07
N SER A 107 -32.37 1.73 -29.04
CA SER A 107 -33.20 2.03 -30.20
C SER A 107 -34.02 3.28 -29.95
N PRO A 108 -33.85 4.36 -30.70
CA PRO A 108 -34.74 5.50 -30.58
C PRO A 108 -36.16 5.07 -30.94
N GLY A 109 -37.15 5.71 -30.37
CA GLY A 109 -38.52 5.54 -30.81
C GLY A 109 -38.67 5.99 -32.26
N TYR A 110 -39.54 5.32 -33.01
CA TYR A 110 -39.84 5.66 -34.39
C TYR A 110 -41.35 5.57 -34.68
N TRP A 111 -41.80 6.28 -35.69
CA TRP A 111 -43.17 6.12 -36.20
C TRP A 111 -43.24 4.91 -37.16
N ASP A 112 -44.08 3.95 -36.80
CA ASP A 112 -44.39 2.83 -37.71
C ASP A 112 -45.42 3.26 -38.71
N TRP A 113 -45.01 3.38 -39.96
CA TRP A 113 -45.84 3.76 -41.13
C TRP A 113 -46.46 2.56 -41.83
N SER A 114 -46.17 1.37 -41.39
CA SER A 114 -46.64 0.14 -42.05
C SER A 114 -48.18 0.00 -42.01
N SER A 115 -48.84 0.68 -41.08
CA SER A 115 -50.28 0.64 -40.83
C SER A 115 -51.00 1.93 -41.26
N PHE A 116 -50.60 2.55 -42.38
CA PHE A 116 -51.26 3.78 -42.85
C PHE A 116 -52.74 3.54 -43.09
N PRO A 117 -53.70 4.41 -42.58
CA PRO A 117 -53.44 5.73 -42.02
C PRO A 117 -53.20 5.78 -40.49
N ASN A 118 -53.18 4.66 -39.82
CA ASN A 118 -53.02 4.57 -38.37
C ASN A 118 -51.53 4.41 -38.00
N GLN A 119 -50.82 5.50 -37.99
CA GLN A 119 -49.43 5.53 -37.56
C GLN A 119 -49.34 5.24 -36.08
N VAL A 120 -48.44 4.33 -35.68
CA VAL A 120 -48.20 3.99 -34.31
C VAL A 120 -46.79 4.42 -33.92
N TRP A 121 -46.69 5.19 -32.81
CA TRP A 121 -45.41 5.48 -32.25
C TRP A 121 -44.88 4.24 -31.52
N VAL A 122 -43.79 3.68 -32.00
CA VAL A 122 -43.06 2.62 -31.30
C VAL A 122 -42.03 3.29 -30.38
N PRO A 123 -42.21 3.18 -29.06
CA PRO A 123 -41.28 3.79 -28.15
C PRO A 123 -39.89 3.16 -28.30
N GLY A 124 -38.87 3.99 -28.15
CA GLY A 124 -37.51 3.52 -28.06
C GLY A 124 -37.31 2.59 -26.86
N TYR A 125 -36.42 1.68 -26.97
CA TYR A 125 -36.06 0.78 -25.88
C TYR A 125 -34.57 0.88 -25.60
N TYR A 126 -34.26 0.48 -24.38
CA TYR A 126 -32.95 0.64 -23.80
C TYR A 126 -32.71 -0.58 -22.95
N PHE A 127 -31.80 -1.44 -23.35
CA PHE A 127 -31.46 -2.62 -22.56
C PHE A 127 -29.99 -2.99 -22.76
N GLY A 128 -29.42 -3.59 -21.75
CA GLY A 128 -28.04 -4.03 -21.76
C GLY A 128 -27.58 -4.38 -20.36
N THR A 129 -26.42 -4.92 -20.28
CA THR A 129 -25.68 -5.11 -19.03
C THR A 129 -24.64 -4.01 -18.93
N PRO A 130 -24.67 -3.16 -17.90
CA PRO A 130 -23.57 -2.23 -17.64
C PRO A 130 -22.28 -3.02 -17.45
N ALA A 131 -21.15 -2.41 -17.75
CA ALA A 131 -19.87 -2.98 -17.38
C ALA A 131 -19.67 -2.84 -15.88
N ASP A 132 -18.98 -3.79 -15.27
CA ASP A 132 -18.62 -3.72 -13.87
C ASP A 132 -17.46 -2.74 -13.66
N ASP A 133 -17.42 -2.14 -12.48
CA ASP A 133 -16.29 -1.33 -12.02
C ASP A 133 -15.05 -2.20 -11.81
N GLY A 134 -13.88 -1.57 -11.89
CA GLY A 134 -12.64 -2.21 -11.48
C GLY A 134 -12.57 -2.32 -9.96
N HIS A 135 -12.04 -3.41 -9.45
CA HIS A 135 -11.86 -3.64 -8.03
C HIS A 135 -10.39 -3.58 -7.63
N HIS A 136 -10.12 -3.06 -6.45
CA HIS A 136 -8.77 -3.09 -5.93
C HIS A 136 -8.37 -4.51 -5.51
N ALA A 137 -7.13 -4.92 -5.82
CA ALA A 137 -6.62 -6.28 -5.58
C ALA A 137 -6.52 -6.69 -4.09
N THR A 138 -6.95 -5.84 -3.15
CA THR A 138 -6.99 -6.16 -1.70
C THR A 138 -7.97 -7.22 -1.28
N TRP A 139 -8.84 -7.64 -2.15
CA TRP A 139 -9.64 -8.83 -1.90
C TRP A 139 -8.80 -10.07 -1.58
N TYR A 140 -7.48 -9.98 -1.72
CA TYR A 140 -6.54 -11.07 -1.49
C TYR A 140 -5.78 -11.00 -0.17
N GLY A 141 -6.15 -10.15 0.79
CA GLY A 141 -5.25 -9.95 1.91
C GLY A 141 -5.87 -9.66 3.27
N THR A 142 -4.98 -9.54 4.19
CA THR A 142 -5.16 -9.25 5.61
C THR A 142 -5.66 -7.81 5.83
N ALA A 143 -6.26 -7.54 6.99
CA ALA A 143 -6.72 -6.21 7.40
C ALA A 143 -5.62 -5.12 7.37
N VAL A 144 -4.35 -5.53 7.32
CA VAL A 144 -3.20 -4.65 7.10
C VAL A 144 -2.47 -5.15 5.84
N PRO A 145 -2.66 -4.50 4.70
CA PRO A 145 -2.01 -4.94 3.46
C PRO A 145 -0.51 -4.67 3.54
N PHE A 146 0.27 -5.71 3.37
CA PHE A 146 1.72 -5.63 3.29
C PHE A 146 2.21 -5.69 1.84
N ASP A 147 1.48 -6.38 0.98
CA ASP A 147 1.69 -6.37 -0.46
C ASP A 147 0.72 -5.39 -1.11
N LEU A 148 1.23 -4.25 -1.53
CA LEU A 148 0.45 -3.24 -2.21
C LEU A 148 0.44 -3.52 -3.71
N ALA A 149 -0.75 -3.55 -4.29
CA ALA A 149 -0.98 -3.62 -5.72
C ALA A 149 -1.68 -2.35 -6.21
N GLY A 150 -1.56 -2.06 -7.49
CA GLY A 150 -2.35 -1.00 -8.12
C GLY A 150 -3.81 -1.43 -8.29
N GLY A 151 -4.65 -0.46 -8.58
CA GLY A 151 -6.05 -0.69 -8.92
C GLY A 151 -6.20 -1.35 -10.28
N SER A 152 -7.34 -1.97 -10.51
CA SER A 152 -7.70 -2.56 -11.78
C SER A 152 -8.59 -1.64 -12.62
N PRO A 153 -8.55 -1.73 -13.96
CA PRO A 153 -9.42 -0.95 -14.82
C PRO A 153 -10.87 -1.43 -14.73
N GLY A 154 -11.80 -0.52 -14.96
CA GLY A 154 -13.21 -0.83 -15.17
C GLY A 154 -13.48 -1.52 -16.50
N GLY A 155 -14.64 -2.16 -16.63
CA GLY A 155 -15.06 -2.85 -17.84
C GLY A 155 -15.44 -1.88 -18.94
N THR A 156 -15.13 -2.28 -20.19
CA THR A 156 -15.51 -1.57 -21.39
C THR A 156 -16.93 -1.95 -21.83
N VAL A 157 -17.71 -1.02 -22.34
CA VAL A 157 -19.04 -1.28 -22.89
C VAL A 157 -19.01 -1.18 -24.40
N TYR A 158 -19.56 -2.18 -25.06
CA TYR A 158 -19.91 -2.11 -26.46
C TYR A 158 -21.34 -1.60 -26.60
N TYR A 159 -21.55 -0.52 -27.35
CA TYR A 159 -22.88 -0.02 -27.64
C TYR A 159 -23.23 -0.19 -29.11
N GLN A 160 -24.50 -0.49 -29.39
CA GLN A 160 -25.09 -0.50 -30.71
C GLN A 160 -26.30 0.43 -30.71
N ALA A 161 -26.35 1.32 -31.67
CA ALA A 161 -27.53 2.16 -31.93
C ALA A 161 -28.18 1.73 -33.22
N TYR A 162 -29.48 1.43 -33.20
CA TYR A 162 -30.29 1.12 -34.35
C TYR A 162 -31.18 2.33 -34.70
N TRP A 163 -31.06 2.85 -35.90
CA TRP A 163 -31.83 3.97 -36.38
C TRP A 163 -32.87 3.46 -37.40
N GLY A 164 -34.06 3.08 -36.95
CA GLY A 164 -35.21 2.76 -37.79
C GLY A 164 -35.01 1.65 -38.83
N MET A 165 -35.82 1.64 -39.92
CA MET A 165 -35.77 0.62 -40.97
C MET A 165 -34.53 0.67 -41.88
N TYR A 166 -33.67 1.65 -41.75
CA TYR A 166 -32.40 1.73 -42.43
C TYR A 166 -31.32 1.33 -41.49
N GLU A 167 -30.76 0.14 -41.66
CA GLU A 167 -29.69 -0.46 -40.87
C GLU A 167 -28.39 0.36 -40.87
N GLN A 168 -28.41 1.59 -40.37
CA GLN A 168 -27.17 2.24 -39.98
C GLN A 168 -26.83 1.82 -38.55
N GLN A 169 -26.08 0.76 -38.49
CA GLN A 169 -25.49 0.25 -37.24
C GLN A 169 -24.34 1.16 -36.85
N LEU A 170 -24.59 2.11 -35.96
CA LEU A 170 -23.53 2.85 -35.32
C LEU A 170 -23.15 2.04 -34.07
N GLY A 171 -22.00 1.41 -34.10
CA GLY A 171 -21.43 0.70 -32.96
C GLY A 171 -20.13 1.35 -32.52
N GLY A 172 -19.87 1.32 -31.25
CA GLY A 172 -18.63 1.83 -30.67
C GLY A 172 -18.38 1.25 -29.31
N TYR A 173 -17.23 1.61 -28.74
CA TYR A 173 -16.87 1.21 -27.40
C TYR A 173 -16.78 2.42 -26.50
N TYR A 174 -17.35 2.34 -25.30
CA TYR A 174 -17.04 3.20 -24.19
C TYR A 174 -15.99 2.48 -23.35
N LEU A 175 -14.78 3.00 -23.35
CA LEU A 175 -13.68 2.40 -22.59
C LEU A 175 -13.94 2.55 -21.08
N GLY A 176 -13.65 1.52 -20.33
CA GLY A 176 -13.67 1.58 -18.87
C GLY A 176 -12.58 2.50 -18.32
N GLY A 177 -12.74 2.95 -17.09
CA GLY A 177 -11.76 3.78 -16.40
C GLY A 177 -10.46 3.02 -16.13
N GLY A 178 -9.32 3.67 -16.23
CA GLY A 178 -8.02 3.10 -15.85
C GLY A 178 -7.89 2.94 -14.34
N GLY A 179 -7.26 1.87 -13.86
CA GLY A 179 -6.94 1.69 -12.46
C GLY A 179 -5.78 2.56 -11.99
N GLY A 180 -5.81 3.04 -10.75
CA GLY A 180 -4.73 3.80 -10.12
C GLY A 180 -3.46 2.99 -9.92
N GLY A 181 -2.32 3.63 -9.81
CA GLY A 181 -1.02 2.98 -9.64
C GLY A 181 -0.65 2.66 -8.20
N THR A 182 0.54 2.09 -8.04
CA THR A 182 1.14 1.82 -6.73
C THR A 182 2.28 2.80 -6.45
N LEU A 183 2.26 3.43 -5.28
CA LEU A 183 3.33 4.29 -4.79
C LEU A 183 3.76 3.85 -3.39
N VAL A 184 5.03 3.51 -3.26
CA VAL A 184 5.68 3.23 -1.98
C VAL A 184 6.81 4.22 -1.78
N ILE A 185 6.78 4.99 -0.70
CA ILE A 185 7.88 5.88 -0.30
C ILE A 185 8.37 5.45 1.07
N GLU A 186 9.63 5.05 1.15
CA GLU A 186 10.31 4.71 2.40
C GLU A 186 11.41 5.74 2.65
N ALA A 187 11.20 6.61 3.64
CA ALA A 187 12.15 7.63 4.03
C ALA A 187 12.86 7.27 5.34
N ALA A 188 14.19 7.36 5.36
CA ALA A 188 14.97 7.16 6.59
C ALA A 188 14.73 8.29 7.62
N ARG A 189 14.10 9.37 7.23
CA ARG A 189 13.74 10.48 8.09
C ARG A 189 12.24 10.75 8.06
N ARG A 190 11.81 11.95 7.75
CA ARG A 190 10.41 12.36 7.80
C ARG A 190 9.78 12.35 6.41
N ILE A 191 8.47 12.14 6.40
CA ILE A 191 7.60 12.41 5.25
C ILE A 191 6.60 13.48 5.69
N ASP A 192 6.69 14.65 5.06
CA ASP A 192 5.77 15.77 5.29
C ASP A 192 5.01 16.09 4.00
N VAL A 193 3.70 15.89 4.01
CA VAL A 193 2.80 16.17 2.89
C VAL A 193 2.00 17.44 3.20
N PHE A 194 2.20 18.48 2.41
CA PHE A 194 1.46 19.76 2.44
C PHE A 194 0.60 19.94 1.18
N GLY A 195 0.90 19.21 0.12
CA GLY A 195 0.22 19.22 -1.16
C GLY A 195 -0.60 17.95 -1.39
N VAL A 196 -0.42 17.32 -2.56
CA VAL A 196 -1.22 16.18 -3.00
C VAL A 196 -0.35 14.96 -3.29
N ILE A 197 -0.75 13.79 -2.80
CA ILE A 197 -0.25 12.49 -3.28
C ILE A 197 -1.46 11.73 -3.83
N ASN A 198 -1.37 11.33 -5.11
CA ASN A 198 -2.51 10.84 -5.87
C ASN A 198 -2.23 9.48 -6.54
N ALA A 199 -3.08 8.49 -6.25
CA ALA A 199 -3.13 7.18 -6.88
C ALA A 199 -4.56 6.82 -7.33
N ASP A 200 -5.38 7.80 -7.71
CA ASP A 200 -6.76 7.58 -8.08
C ASP A 200 -6.90 6.78 -9.38
N GLY A 201 -7.95 5.97 -9.43
CA GLY A 201 -8.49 5.45 -10.68
C GLY A 201 -9.31 6.51 -11.43
N VAL A 202 -9.65 6.23 -12.67
CA VAL A 202 -10.52 7.09 -13.47
C VAL A 202 -11.97 6.78 -13.18
N THR A 203 -12.70 7.76 -12.66
CA THR A 203 -14.16 7.71 -12.52
C THR A 203 -14.81 8.36 -13.75
N LEU A 204 -15.74 7.65 -14.37
CA LEU A 204 -16.39 8.05 -15.61
C LEU A 204 -17.74 8.74 -15.32
N THR A 205 -17.83 10.03 -15.56
CA THR A 205 -18.99 10.85 -15.15
C THR A 205 -20.29 10.54 -15.92
N TYR A 206 -20.24 9.92 -17.11
CA TYR A 206 -21.41 9.75 -17.98
C TYR A 206 -21.43 8.47 -18.82
N SER A 207 -20.73 7.42 -18.42
CA SER A 207 -20.71 6.20 -19.21
C SER A 207 -21.33 5.03 -18.47
N THR A 208 -21.87 4.10 -19.22
CA THR A 208 -22.27 2.77 -18.76
C THR A 208 -21.07 1.84 -18.63
N ALA A 209 -19.86 2.33 -18.93
CA ALA A 209 -18.61 1.62 -18.71
C ALA A 209 -18.22 1.72 -17.22
N GLY A 210 -17.55 0.72 -16.72
CA GLY A 210 -17.15 0.66 -15.33
C GLY A 210 -16.02 1.62 -14.97
N ASP A 211 -16.03 2.10 -13.74
CA ASP A 211 -14.97 2.94 -13.19
C ASP A 211 -13.70 2.10 -12.93
N GLY A 212 -12.54 2.71 -13.01
CA GLY A 212 -11.29 2.13 -12.54
C GLY A 212 -11.16 2.27 -11.02
N SER A 213 -10.69 1.24 -10.34
CA SER A 213 -10.43 1.34 -8.90
C SER A 213 -9.17 2.17 -8.61
N GLY A 214 -9.14 2.81 -7.44
CA GLY A 214 -7.94 3.47 -6.92
C GLY A 214 -6.80 2.50 -6.71
N GLY A 215 -5.59 3.03 -6.66
CA GLY A 215 -4.37 2.27 -6.45
C GLY A 215 -4.00 2.12 -4.98
N SER A 216 -2.70 2.06 -4.72
CA SER A 216 -2.16 1.92 -3.37
C SER A 216 -1.09 2.95 -3.07
N ILE A 217 -1.14 3.52 -1.88
CA ILE A 217 -0.12 4.43 -1.35
C ILE A 217 0.40 3.89 -0.02
N LEU A 218 1.72 3.71 0.09
CA LEU A 218 2.42 3.49 1.34
C LEU A 218 3.42 4.62 1.56
N LEU A 219 3.25 5.37 2.65
CA LEU A 219 4.22 6.35 3.12
C LEU A 219 4.80 5.87 4.45
N ARG A 220 6.09 5.59 4.47
CA ARG A 220 6.83 5.13 5.65
C ARG A 220 7.97 6.10 5.97
N GLY A 221 7.79 6.91 7.00
CA GLY A 221 8.81 7.83 7.49
C GLY A 221 9.33 7.39 8.86
N LEU A 222 10.62 7.02 8.96
CA LEU A 222 11.16 6.51 10.22
C LEU A 222 11.12 7.54 11.36
N LEU A 223 11.32 8.82 11.08
CA LEU A 223 11.22 9.90 12.08
C LEU A 223 9.84 10.56 12.14
N GLY A 224 8.89 10.09 11.35
CA GLY A 224 7.52 10.55 11.33
C GLY A 224 6.93 10.63 9.94
N CYS A 225 5.61 10.53 9.88
CA CYS A 225 4.80 10.74 8.69
C CYS A 225 3.70 11.74 9.04
N ASN A 226 3.64 12.84 8.31
CA ASN A 226 2.71 13.93 8.58
C ASN A 226 1.94 14.31 7.31
N VAL A 227 0.62 14.31 7.40
CA VAL A 227 -0.29 14.85 6.38
C VAL A 227 -0.90 16.13 6.96
N ALA A 228 -0.40 17.28 6.53
CA ALA A 228 -0.74 18.57 7.09
C ALA A 228 -2.18 18.99 6.76
N ALA A 229 -2.73 19.93 7.51
CA ALA A 229 -4.02 20.51 7.21
C ALA A 229 -4.03 21.11 5.80
N GLY A 230 -5.06 20.78 5.02
CA GLY A 230 -5.19 21.19 3.61
C GLY A 230 -4.47 20.28 2.60
N ALA A 231 -3.60 19.37 3.06
CA ALA A 231 -3.01 18.35 2.20
C ALA A 231 -4.01 17.22 1.89
N MET A 232 -3.76 16.50 0.78
CA MET A 232 -4.58 15.37 0.35
C MET A 232 -3.70 14.18 -0.05
N VAL A 233 -4.04 13.00 0.48
CA VAL A 233 -3.50 11.71 0.03
C VAL A 233 -4.68 10.87 -0.42
N THR A 234 -4.72 10.50 -1.70
CA THR A 234 -5.91 9.87 -2.28
C THR A 234 -5.57 8.68 -3.16
N ALA A 235 -6.35 7.62 -3.03
CA ALA A 235 -6.34 6.42 -3.84
C ALA A 235 -7.80 5.99 -4.12
N TRP A 236 -8.60 6.90 -4.68
CA TRP A 236 -10.04 6.75 -4.89
C TRP A 236 -10.36 6.24 -6.30
N PRO A 237 -11.46 5.48 -6.50
CA PRO A 237 -12.27 4.76 -5.51
C PRO A 237 -11.61 3.44 -5.08
N GLU A 238 -12.02 2.89 -3.92
CA GLU A 238 -11.66 1.53 -3.45
C GLU A 238 -10.15 1.21 -3.32
N GLY A 239 -9.29 2.21 -3.34
CA GLY A 239 -7.85 2.02 -3.17
C GLY A 239 -7.43 1.82 -1.72
N ILE A 240 -6.11 1.83 -1.48
CA ILE A 240 -5.52 1.67 -0.15
C ILE A 240 -4.56 2.79 0.13
N VAL A 241 -4.65 3.35 1.32
CA VAL A 241 -3.63 4.22 1.88
C VAL A 241 -3.13 3.63 3.20
N ARG A 242 -1.82 3.51 3.31
CA ARG A 242 -1.15 3.10 4.53
C ARG A 242 -0.07 4.11 4.89
N LEU A 243 -0.08 4.53 6.16
CA LEU A 243 0.88 5.49 6.71
C LEU A 243 1.63 4.82 7.86
N ASP A 244 2.95 4.73 7.75
CA ASP A 244 3.78 4.09 8.74
C ASP A 244 4.75 5.11 9.35
N ALA A 245 4.99 5.02 10.65
CA ALA A 245 5.98 5.81 11.34
C ALA A 245 6.66 5.00 12.44
N TYR A 246 7.87 5.41 12.82
CA TYR A 246 8.61 4.79 13.91
C TYR A 246 8.36 5.60 15.20
N ASP A 247 8.15 4.91 16.31
CA ASP A 247 7.96 5.44 17.66
C ASP A 247 6.71 6.30 17.87
N THR A 248 6.41 7.24 17.00
CA THR A 248 5.21 8.08 17.09
C THR A 248 4.23 7.74 15.97
N PRO A 249 2.91 7.67 16.24
CA PRO A 249 1.94 7.41 15.19
C PRO A 249 1.95 8.54 14.14
N PRO A 250 1.58 8.21 12.88
CA PRO A 250 1.43 9.22 11.83
C PRO A 250 0.47 10.35 12.26
N GLN A 251 0.83 11.57 11.91
CA GLN A 251 0.00 12.76 12.18
C GLN A 251 -0.85 13.07 10.96
N ILE A 252 -2.17 13.06 11.09
CA ILE A 252 -3.11 13.26 9.98
C ILE A 252 -4.06 14.42 10.34
N ALA A 253 -3.76 15.59 9.81
CA ALA A 253 -4.62 16.77 9.90
C ALA A 253 -5.29 17.10 8.56
N GLY A 254 -4.80 16.55 7.47
CA GLY A 254 -5.33 16.69 6.11
C GLY A 254 -6.34 15.61 5.75
N THR A 255 -6.69 15.54 4.47
CA THR A 255 -7.63 14.56 3.92
C THR A 255 -6.88 13.32 3.44
N VAL A 256 -7.30 12.13 3.88
CA VAL A 256 -6.77 10.86 3.38
C VAL A 256 -7.93 9.97 2.95
N LEU A 257 -7.94 9.53 1.68
CA LEU A 257 -9.01 8.75 1.06
C LEU A 257 -8.42 7.52 0.31
N PRO A 258 -8.94 6.31 0.60
CA PRO A 258 -9.83 5.95 1.69
C PRO A 258 -9.19 6.16 3.07
N LEU A 259 -9.94 5.88 4.15
CA LEU A 259 -9.40 5.98 5.51
C LEU A 259 -8.11 5.16 5.62
N PRO A 260 -7.01 5.75 6.09
CA PRO A 260 -5.73 5.08 6.08
C PRO A 260 -5.62 3.99 7.13
N THR A 261 -4.92 2.92 6.81
CA THR A 261 -4.32 2.04 7.81
C THR A 261 -3.05 2.70 8.33
N THR A 262 -2.85 2.71 9.64
CA THR A 262 -1.63 3.26 10.25
C THR A 262 -0.86 2.16 10.99
N VAL A 263 0.46 2.13 10.80
CA VAL A 263 1.34 1.22 11.53
C VAL A 263 2.42 2.03 12.24
N ARG A 264 2.59 1.72 13.51
CA ARG A 264 3.71 2.25 14.31
C ARG A 264 4.79 1.18 14.40
N TYR A 265 5.99 1.48 13.98
CA TYR A 265 7.14 0.60 14.15
C TYR A 265 7.89 0.89 15.48
N PRO A 266 8.51 -0.10 16.10
CA PRO A 266 8.35 -1.53 15.81
C PRO A 266 6.97 -2.03 16.28
N ASP A 267 6.41 -2.99 15.57
CA ASP A 267 5.11 -3.59 15.87
C ASP A 267 5.24 -5.09 16.17
N LEU A 268 4.45 -5.59 17.11
CA LEU A 268 4.32 -6.99 17.44
C LEU A 268 2.84 -7.36 17.48
N THR A 269 2.44 -8.33 16.67
CA THR A 269 1.04 -8.73 16.54
C THR A 269 0.90 -10.23 16.76
N GLU A 270 -0.08 -10.64 17.54
CA GLU A 270 -0.51 -12.03 17.64
C GLU A 270 -1.48 -12.33 16.49
N THR A 271 -1.10 -13.25 15.61
CA THR A 271 -1.94 -13.64 14.46
C THR A 271 -2.72 -14.92 14.71
N VAL A 272 -2.15 -15.82 15.51
CA VAL A 272 -2.82 -17.04 16.00
C VAL A 272 -2.54 -17.15 17.49
N PRO A 273 -3.57 -17.13 18.36
CA PRO A 273 -3.37 -17.23 19.82
C PRO A 273 -2.86 -18.62 20.24
N PRO A 274 -2.11 -18.71 21.34
CA PRO A 274 -1.59 -19.99 21.81
C PRO A 274 -2.71 -20.90 22.31
N ALA A 275 -2.67 -22.16 21.89
CA ALA A 275 -3.52 -23.23 22.44
C ALA A 275 -2.71 -24.51 22.61
N VAL A 276 -3.05 -25.29 23.63
CA VAL A 276 -2.35 -26.54 23.93
C VAL A 276 -2.31 -27.47 22.72
N GLY A 277 -1.15 -27.93 22.35
CA GLY A 277 -0.91 -28.80 21.20
C GLY A 277 -1.04 -28.15 19.82
N SER A 278 -1.12 -26.82 19.76
CA SER A 278 -1.22 -26.05 18.52
C SER A 278 0.04 -25.21 18.24
N THR A 279 -0.02 -24.41 17.17
CA THR A 279 0.99 -23.42 16.87
C THR A 279 0.51 -22.03 17.29
N TRP A 280 1.29 -21.37 18.10
CA TRP A 280 1.15 -19.94 18.38
C TRP A 280 1.88 -19.13 17.34
N GLN A 281 1.22 -18.16 16.73
CA GLN A 281 1.85 -17.36 15.69
C GLN A 281 1.94 -15.89 16.07
N LEU A 282 3.17 -15.40 16.04
CA LEU A 282 3.51 -13.99 16.26
C LEU A 282 4.08 -13.40 14.97
N ARG A 283 3.75 -12.15 14.70
CA ARG A 283 4.29 -11.37 13.60
C ARG A 283 4.95 -10.12 14.13
N VAL A 284 6.18 -9.89 13.70
CA VAL A 284 6.96 -8.69 13.99
C VAL A 284 7.10 -7.86 12.75
N ALA A 285 6.90 -6.56 12.87
CA ALA A 285 7.22 -5.56 11.87
C ALA A 285 8.24 -4.58 12.45
N ALA A 286 9.36 -4.39 11.77
CA ALA A 286 10.40 -3.43 12.15
C ALA A 286 11.12 -2.94 10.89
N PRO A 287 11.92 -1.86 10.94
CA PRO A 287 12.66 -1.39 9.79
C PRO A 287 13.58 -2.44 9.17
N ARG A 288 13.91 -2.26 7.89
CA ARG A 288 14.75 -3.20 7.14
C ARG A 288 16.15 -3.30 7.73
N GLY A 289 16.62 -4.52 7.88
CA GLY A 289 17.97 -4.81 8.38
C GLY A 289 18.12 -4.72 9.90
N ASP A 290 17.08 -4.34 10.61
CA ASP A 290 17.11 -4.28 12.08
C ASP A 290 17.08 -5.67 12.70
N VAL A 291 17.48 -5.75 13.95
CA VAL A 291 17.47 -6.98 14.74
C VAL A 291 16.48 -6.82 15.86
N VAL A 292 15.48 -7.70 15.91
CA VAL A 292 14.46 -7.68 16.96
C VAL A 292 14.67 -8.86 17.90
N PHE A 293 14.75 -8.56 19.20
CA PHE A 293 14.80 -9.53 20.29
C PHE A 293 13.38 -9.70 20.83
N LEU A 294 12.85 -10.92 20.80
CA LEU A 294 11.55 -11.24 21.40
C LEU A 294 11.76 -11.88 22.76
N ALA A 295 11.10 -11.32 23.77
CA ALA A 295 11.13 -11.84 25.13
C ALA A 295 9.71 -12.04 25.66
N ALA A 296 9.55 -13.03 26.51
CA ALA A 296 8.32 -13.33 27.23
C ALA A 296 8.55 -13.40 28.74
N SER A 297 7.52 -13.06 29.49
CA SER A 297 7.46 -13.27 30.94
C SER A 297 6.11 -13.85 31.35
N PHE A 298 6.05 -14.49 32.51
CA PHE A 298 4.82 -15.00 33.14
C PHE A 298 4.12 -13.95 34.02
N GLN A 299 4.67 -12.76 34.09
CA GLN A 299 4.13 -11.65 34.85
C GLN A 299 4.21 -10.36 34.06
N PRO A 300 3.21 -9.47 34.21
CA PRO A 300 3.29 -8.16 33.62
C PRO A 300 4.44 -7.37 34.31
N GLY A 301 5.10 -6.57 33.51
CA GLY A 301 5.97 -5.52 33.99
C GLY A 301 5.36 -4.15 33.73
N SER A 302 5.91 -3.14 34.33
CA SER A 302 5.58 -1.76 34.01
C SER A 302 6.77 -0.87 34.25
N GLY A 303 7.14 -0.08 33.29
CA GLY A 303 8.22 0.89 33.44
C GLY A 303 8.57 1.54 32.12
N THR A 304 9.39 2.57 32.23
CA THR A 304 9.91 3.31 31.09
C THR A 304 11.40 3.50 31.25
N ASN A 305 12.15 3.26 30.21
CA ASN A 305 13.58 3.53 30.13
C ASN A 305 13.90 4.28 28.84
N GLN A 306 15.18 4.42 28.53
CA GLN A 306 15.64 5.09 27.31
C GLN A 306 15.14 4.46 26.00
N TYR A 307 14.63 3.22 26.02
CA TYR A 307 14.11 2.48 24.89
C TYR A 307 12.58 2.52 24.78
N GLY A 308 11.93 3.21 25.69
CA GLY A 308 10.47 3.33 25.74
C GLY A 308 9.84 2.60 26.93
N THR A 309 8.56 2.29 26.81
CA THR A 309 7.77 1.61 27.85
C THR A 309 7.86 0.10 27.67
N PHE A 310 8.16 -0.60 28.76
CA PHE A 310 8.10 -2.06 28.78
C PHE A 310 6.92 -2.55 29.63
N GLY A 311 6.28 -3.62 29.18
CA GLY A 311 5.12 -4.24 29.82
C GLY A 311 5.33 -5.70 30.21
N ILE A 312 6.58 -6.18 30.14
CA ILE A 312 7.01 -7.50 30.65
C ILE A 312 7.89 -7.33 31.88
N ASP A 313 7.87 -8.30 32.78
CA ASP A 313 8.81 -8.33 33.92
C ASP A 313 10.23 -8.65 33.41
N LEU A 314 11.04 -7.62 33.23
CA LEU A 314 12.40 -7.74 32.71
C LEU A 314 13.32 -8.57 33.60
N GLY A 315 13.02 -8.69 34.92
CA GLY A 315 13.81 -9.48 35.87
C GLY A 315 13.66 -10.99 35.69
N ASN A 316 12.51 -11.41 35.10
CA ASN A 316 12.17 -12.80 34.86
C ASN A 316 11.83 -13.08 33.39
N ALA A 317 12.13 -12.13 32.48
CA ALA A 317 11.89 -12.29 31.07
C ALA A 317 12.89 -13.28 30.43
N ILE A 318 12.39 -14.11 29.55
CA ILE A 318 13.19 -15.06 28.77
C ILE A 318 13.17 -14.60 27.31
N THR A 319 14.33 -14.31 26.75
CA THR A 319 14.46 -14.10 25.30
C THR A 319 14.35 -15.45 24.60
N PHE A 320 13.35 -15.59 23.74
CA PHE A 320 13.06 -16.85 23.05
C PHE A 320 13.31 -16.80 21.54
N ALA A 321 13.41 -15.60 20.95
CA ALA A 321 13.73 -15.44 19.55
C ALA A 321 14.54 -14.17 19.30
N VAL A 322 15.38 -14.23 18.27
CA VAL A 322 16.12 -13.09 17.71
C VAL A 322 15.96 -13.17 16.20
N VAL A 323 15.56 -12.09 15.58
CA VAL A 323 15.35 -12.03 14.14
C VAL A 323 16.03 -10.82 13.54
N THR A 324 16.65 -11.02 12.38
CA THR A 324 17.09 -9.92 11.51
C THR A 324 16.02 -9.68 10.47
N MET A 325 15.54 -8.45 10.40
CA MET A 325 14.51 -8.07 9.45
C MET A 325 15.05 -8.13 8.01
N PRO A 326 14.20 -8.53 7.03
CA PRO A 326 14.63 -8.59 5.64
C PRO A 326 15.18 -7.25 5.15
N THR A 327 16.30 -7.28 4.42
CA THR A 327 16.91 -6.08 3.83
C THR A 327 16.37 -5.77 2.43
N SER A 328 15.67 -6.73 1.81
CA SER A 328 15.09 -6.63 0.47
C SER A 328 13.74 -7.34 0.41
N GLY A 329 13.03 -7.20 -0.68
CA GLY A 329 11.71 -7.78 -0.87
C GLY A 329 10.58 -6.81 -0.48
N HIS A 330 9.40 -7.35 -0.17
CA HIS A 330 8.22 -6.58 0.22
C HIS A 330 8.37 -5.98 1.64
N ASP A 331 7.38 -6.06 2.48
CA ASP A 331 7.47 -5.47 3.81
C ASP A 331 8.47 -6.19 4.73
N PRO A 332 9.16 -5.44 5.59
CA PRO A 332 10.03 -6.01 6.60
C PRO A 332 9.20 -6.65 7.71
N LEU A 333 8.81 -7.88 7.48
CA LEU A 333 8.02 -8.70 8.37
C LEU A 333 8.75 -9.99 8.68
N ALA A 334 8.60 -10.45 9.92
CA ALA A 334 8.98 -11.78 10.34
C ALA A 334 7.81 -12.46 11.06
N THR A 335 7.50 -13.67 10.67
CA THR A 335 6.49 -14.51 11.33
C THR A 335 7.18 -15.60 12.12
N PHE A 336 6.73 -15.84 13.33
CA PHE A 336 7.22 -16.89 14.23
C PHE A 336 6.09 -17.87 14.47
N ASP A 337 6.33 -19.11 14.11
CA ASP A 337 5.48 -20.25 14.40
C ASP A 337 6.06 -20.99 15.63
N LEU A 338 5.45 -20.79 16.77
CA LEU A 338 5.91 -21.32 18.04
C LEU A 338 5.05 -22.53 18.44
N PRO A 339 5.58 -23.75 18.44
CA PRO A 339 4.79 -24.92 18.86
C PRO A 339 4.47 -24.85 20.35
N VAL A 340 3.20 -24.92 20.68
CA VAL A 340 2.73 -25.04 22.07
C VAL A 340 2.68 -26.51 22.43
N PRO A 341 3.41 -26.98 23.44
CA PRO A 341 3.39 -28.37 23.82
C PRO A 341 1.98 -28.89 24.16
N ASN A 342 1.70 -30.16 23.82
CA ASN A 342 0.42 -30.80 24.18
C ASN A 342 0.43 -31.22 25.65
N VAL A 343 0.49 -30.24 26.54
CA VAL A 343 0.51 -30.41 28.00
C VAL A 343 -0.68 -29.66 28.58
N PRO A 344 -1.73 -30.34 29.02
CA PRO A 344 -2.98 -29.71 29.49
C PRO A 344 -2.80 -28.69 30.62
N GLN A 345 -1.76 -28.84 31.42
CA GLN A 345 -1.41 -27.93 32.53
C GLN A 345 -0.99 -26.54 32.05
N LEU A 346 -0.70 -26.37 30.78
CA LEU A 346 -0.40 -25.06 30.18
C LEU A 346 -1.68 -24.24 29.92
N ALA A 347 -2.84 -24.87 29.87
CA ALA A 347 -4.10 -24.17 29.68
C ALA A 347 -4.37 -23.21 30.86
N GLY A 348 -4.70 -21.97 30.54
CA GLY A 348 -4.89 -20.91 31.53
C GLY A 348 -3.60 -20.14 31.90
N LEU A 349 -2.43 -20.55 31.40
CA LEU A 349 -1.18 -19.84 31.63
C LEU A 349 -1.19 -18.50 30.88
N SER A 350 -0.98 -17.43 31.61
CA SER A 350 -0.86 -16.09 31.02
C SER A 350 0.58 -15.78 30.68
N LEU A 351 0.77 -15.17 29.50
CA LEU A 351 2.07 -14.76 28.96
C LEU A 351 2.02 -13.30 28.54
N TRP A 352 3.10 -12.59 28.80
CA TRP A 352 3.33 -11.24 28.29
C TRP A 352 4.54 -11.27 27.39
N VAL A 353 4.38 -10.81 26.14
CA VAL A 353 5.42 -10.85 25.11
C VAL A 353 5.68 -9.45 24.61
N GLN A 354 6.95 -9.12 24.45
CA GLN A 354 7.39 -7.85 23.90
C GLN A 354 8.66 -8.02 23.07
N GLY A 355 8.78 -7.24 22.01
CA GLY A 355 10.01 -7.13 21.23
C GLY A 355 10.84 -5.92 21.64
N LEU A 356 12.15 -6.03 21.53
CA LEU A 356 13.08 -4.91 21.52
C LEU A 356 13.71 -4.86 20.14
N ASP A 357 13.38 -3.85 19.39
CA ASP A 357 14.03 -3.54 18.12
C ASP A 357 15.36 -2.89 18.40
N TRP A 358 16.44 -3.58 18.00
CA TRP A 358 17.81 -3.12 18.13
C TRP A 358 18.34 -2.66 16.77
N PHE A 359 18.68 -1.42 16.68
CA PHE A 359 18.83 -0.68 15.47
C PHE A 359 20.18 0.03 15.41
N THR A 360 20.84 -0.02 14.29
CA THR A 360 22.21 0.49 14.15
C THR A 360 22.29 2.00 13.94
N SER A 361 21.22 2.65 13.46
CA SER A 361 21.20 4.08 13.09
C SER A 361 20.31 4.95 13.98
N GLN A 362 19.50 4.36 14.86
CA GLN A 362 18.63 5.08 15.81
C GLN A 362 18.64 4.40 17.19
N SER A 363 17.95 4.99 18.17
CA SER A 363 17.86 4.37 19.52
C SER A 363 16.96 3.14 19.45
N PRO A 364 17.32 2.03 20.12
CA PRO A 364 16.44 0.88 20.28
C PRO A 364 15.07 1.25 20.83
N ARG A 365 14.02 0.51 20.44
CA ARG A 365 12.64 0.74 20.87
C ARG A 365 11.93 -0.57 21.19
N TYR A 366 11.07 -0.52 22.20
CA TYR A 366 10.17 -1.63 22.48
C TYR A 366 8.97 -1.61 21.54
N THR A 367 8.52 -2.80 21.12
CA THR A 367 7.18 -2.99 20.53
C THR A 367 6.10 -2.73 21.59
N GLN A 368 4.82 -2.74 21.20
CA GLN A 368 3.76 -2.94 22.17
C GLN A 368 3.89 -4.30 22.84
N THR A 369 3.36 -4.41 24.05
CA THR A 369 3.29 -5.68 24.78
C THR A 369 2.02 -6.42 24.39
N ILE A 370 2.14 -7.70 24.07
CA ILE A 370 1.01 -8.62 23.93
C ILE A 370 0.81 -9.35 25.24
N ALA A 371 -0.42 -9.30 25.77
CA ALA A 371 -0.86 -10.15 26.87
C ALA A 371 -1.78 -11.23 26.30
N THR A 372 -1.44 -12.48 26.48
CA THR A 372 -2.20 -13.62 25.97
C THR A 372 -2.31 -14.74 26.99
N THR A 373 -3.27 -15.64 26.77
CA THR A 373 -3.46 -16.79 27.64
C THR A 373 -3.55 -18.05 26.78
N VAL A 374 -2.82 -19.08 27.18
CA VAL A 374 -2.85 -20.40 26.52
C VAL A 374 -4.23 -21.01 26.68
N ARG A 375 -4.87 -21.35 25.59
CA ARG A 375 -6.24 -21.94 25.52
C ARG A 375 -6.21 -23.46 25.53
#